data_c983e6ee2b299aae51d031bf40783712
#
_entry.id   c983e6ee2b299aae51d031bf40783712
#
_cell.length_a   1.000
_cell.length_b   1.000
_cell.length_c   1.000
_cell.angle_alpha   90.00
_cell.angle_beta   90.00
_cell.angle_gamma   90.00
#
_symmetry.space_group_name_H-M   'P 1'
#
loop_
_entity.id
_entity.type
_entity.pdbx_description
1 polymer ?
#
loop_
_entity_poly.entity_id
_entity_poly.type
_entity_poly.pdbx_seq_one_letter_code
_entity_poly.pdbx_strand_id
1 'polypeptide(L)'
;DVPAFLSGAKVQLFHGFNVEKRSDARGHFRIRGLFDLYCTQGPATTTPFRELAARAGHFAVVETGWTKLDPLFSGELPLADALRAPAAGRRVVLFASTFTESLSAAPRLFAAIAAEVSRGERYWLLTLHPKCAPDLVARYRALAGPNARFVEAEDLVAAERAADALVADTTSVVSEFVVQRKPVVMCRNRAPKPHMLDFDDPARLPELLARADAPD
;
A
#
# COMPACT_ATOMS: atom_id res chain seq x y z
N ASP A 1 3.94 21.31 -5.25
CA ASP A 1 3.21 22.59 -5.36
C ASP A 1 3.13 22.99 -6.84
N VAL A 2 2.01 23.56 -7.25
CA VAL A 2 1.81 24.05 -8.62
C VAL A 2 2.21 25.51 -8.66
N PRO A 3 3.11 25.92 -9.59
CA PRO A 3 3.48 27.31 -9.75
C PRO A 3 2.29 28.20 -10.14
N ALA A 4 2.22 29.39 -9.55
CA ALA A 4 1.11 30.34 -9.79
C ALA A 4 1.01 30.83 -11.24
N PHE A 5 2.13 30.81 -11.97
CA PHE A 5 2.19 31.29 -13.36
C PHE A 5 1.63 30.31 -14.40
N LEU A 6 1.32 29.08 -14.01
CA LEU A 6 0.68 28.13 -14.93
C LEU A 6 -0.78 28.54 -15.15
N SER A 7 -1.15 28.68 -16.41
CA SER A 7 -2.54 28.94 -16.85
C SER A 7 -3.37 27.66 -16.82
N GLY A 8 -4.71 27.81 -16.81
CA GLY A 8 -5.65 26.72 -16.80
C GLY A 8 -6.03 26.23 -15.40
N ALA A 9 -7.09 25.42 -15.34
CA ALA A 9 -7.57 24.85 -14.09
C ALA A 9 -6.56 23.83 -13.51
N LYS A 10 -6.26 23.97 -12.23
CA LYS A 10 -5.29 23.14 -11.52
C LYS A 10 -6.05 22.17 -10.63
N VAL A 11 -5.95 20.88 -10.94
CA VAL A 11 -6.67 19.81 -10.25
C VAL A 11 -5.70 18.99 -9.42
N GLN A 12 -6.00 18.83 -8.13
CA GLN A 12 -5.27 17.93 -7.21
C GLN A 12 -5.92 16.56 -7.20
N LEU A 13 -5.20 15.58 -7.68
CA LEU A 13 -5.48 14.15 -7.45
C LEU A 13 -4.51 13.59 -6.41
N PHE A 14 -4.98 12.70 -5.55
CA PHE A 14 -4.16 12.08 -4.52
C PHE A 14 -3.71 10.67 -4.96
N HIS A 15 -2.39 10.44 -4.96
CA HIS A 15 -1.82 9.13 -5.28
C HIS A 15 -1.83 8.15 -4.09
N GLY A 16 -2.00 8.64 -2.87
CA GLY A 16 -2.01 7.83 -1.66
C GLY A 16 -2.97 8.38 -0.60
N PHE A 17 -3.42 7.49 0.27
CA PHE A 17 -4.26 7.80 1.41
C PHE A 17 -3.54 7.36 2.68
N ASN A 18 -2.97 8.32 3.41
CA ASN A 18 -2.32 8.01 4.68
C ASN A 18 -2.52 9.16 5.66
N VAL A 19 -3.69 9.18 6.30
CA VAL A 19 -4.11 10.24 7.24
C VAL A 19 -3.34 10.17 8.54
N GLU A 20 -2.87 8.98 8.95
CA GLU A 20 -2.29 8.73 10.28
C GLU A 20 -0.75 8.84 10.31
N LYS A 21 -0.08 8.98 9.16
CA LYS A 21 1.39 8.94 9.06
C LYS A 21 2.07 10.20 9.56
N ARG A 22 1.39 11.36 9.50
CA ARG A 22 1.93 12.68 9.90
C ARG A 22 0.86 13.52 10.57
N SER A 23 1.28 14.46 11.42
CA SER A 23 0.39 15.48 12.00
C SER A 23 -0.30 16.34 10.92
N ASP A 24 -1.46 16.89 11.23
CA ASP A 24 -2.33 17.63 10.30
C ASP A 24 -1.61 18.74 9.52
N ALA A 25 -0.69 19.46 10.13
CA ALA A 25 0.09 20.53 9.49
C ALA A 25 1.02 20.07 8.37
N ARG A 26 1.44 18.79 8.36
CA ARG A 26 2.32 18.18 7.34
C ARG A 26 1.72 16.94 6.70
N GLY A 27 0.48 16.63 7.05
CA GLY A 27 -0.22 15.40 6.64
C GLY A 27 -0.99 15.51 5.34
N HIS A 28 -1.99 14.67 5.23
CA HIS A 28 -2.85 14.55 4.06
C HIS A 28 -3.65 15.84 3.79
N PHE A 29 -4.11 16.50 4.83
CA PHE A 29 -4.99 17.68 4.77
C PHE A 29 -4.28 19.02 4.58
N ARG A 30 -2.97 18.99 4.29
CA ARG A 30 -2.26 20.22 3.95
C ARG A 30 -2.72 20.76 2.59
N ILE A 31 -3.11 22.05 2.53
CA ILE A 31 -3.31 22.75 1.25
C ILE A 31 -1.95 22.90 0.56
N ARG A 32 -1.84 22.43 -0.69
CA ARG A 32 -0.62 22.38 -1.48
C ARG A 32 -0.72 23.32 -2.68
N GLY A 33 -0.27 24.54 -2.49
CA GLY A 33 -0.28 25.55 -3.56
C GLY A 33 -1.69 26.00 -3.98
N LEU A 34 -1.77 26.59 -5.15
CA LEU A 34 -2.98 27.19 -5.70
C LEU A 34 -3.71 26.22 -6.64
N PHE A 35 -4.28 25.15 -6.08
CA PHE A 35 -5.21 24.30 -6.83
C PHE A 35 -6.61 24.90 -6.82
N ASP A 36 -7.31 24.79 -7.94
CA ASP A 36 -8.70 25.24 -8.10
C ASP A 36 -9.69 24.16 -7.67
N LEU A 37 -9.29 22.88 -7.75
CA LEU A 37 -10.12 21.71 -7.41
C LEU A 37 -9.30 20.65 -6.69
N TYR A 38 -9.86 20.13 -5.61
CA TYR A 38 -9.38 18.93 -4.92
C TYR A 38 -10.36 17.78 -5.15
N CYS A 39 -9.88 16.72 -5.81
CA CYS A 39 -10.60 15.47 -5.98
C CYS A 39 -10.28 14.53 -4.81
N THR A 40 -11.28 14.19 -4.00
CA THR A 40 -11.11 13.44 -2.75
C THR A 40 -11.58 12.00 -2.88
N GLN A 41 -11.00 11.12 -2.06
CA GLN A 41 -11.18 9.67 -2.19
C GLN A 41 -12.48 9.15 -1.55
N GLY A 42 -13.05 9.89 -0.57
CA GLY A 42 -14.25 9.48 0.13
C GLY A 42 -14.56 10.40 1.31
N PRO A 43 -15.64 10.15 2.06
CA PRO A 43 -16.13 11.04 3.12
C PRO A 43 -15.07 11.44 4.15
N ALA A 44 -14.17 10.51 4.53
CA ALA A 44 -13.10 10.74 5.49
C ALA A 44 -12.09 11.81 5.04
N THR A 45 -11.96 12.05 3.72
CA THR A 45 -11.12 13.11 3.16
C THR A 45 -11.95 14.28 2.66
N THR A 46 -13.14 14.04 2.15
CA THR A 46 -14.02 15.06 1.58
C THR A 46 -14.45 16.08 2.64
N THR A 47 -14.88 15.62 3.80
CA THR A 47 -15.37 16.51 4.89
C THR A 47 -14.29 17.49 5.35
N PRO A 48 -13.07 17.05 5.75
CA PRO A 48 -12.01 17.97 6.14
C PRO A 48 -11.58 18.93 5.01
N PHE A 49 -11.54 18.46 3.76
CA PHE A 49 -11.19 19.37 2.64
C PHE A 49 -12.28 20.40 2.34
N ARG A 50 -13.57 20.08 2.53
CA ARG A 50 -14.65 21.08 2.43
C ARG A 50 -14.55 22.17 3.51
N GLU A 51 -14.20 21.80 4.73
CA GLU A 51 -13.96 22.78 5.80
C GLU A 51 -12.75 23.68 5.48
N LEU A 52 -11.68 23.10 4.90
CA LEU A 52 -10.53 23.86 4.43
C LEU A 52 -10.91 24.80 3.29
N ALA A 53 -11.70 24.36 2.34
CA ALA A 53 -12.18 25.18 1.22
C ALA A 53 -13.02 26.36 1.69
N ALA A 54 -13.93 26.14 2.65
CA ALA A 54 -14.76 27.19 3.23
C ALA A 54 -13.92 28.29 3.92
N ARG A 55 -12.80 27.91 4.54
CA ARG A 55 -11.87 28.86 5.18
C ARG A 55 -10.94 29.55 4.19
N ALA A 56 -10.47 28.83 3.18
CA ALA A 56 -9.48 29.34 2.22
C ALA A 56 -10.12 30.17 1.08
N GLY A 57 -11.34 29.82 0.65
CA GLY A 57 -12.13 30.58 -0.30
C GLY A 57 -11.68 30.56 -1.77
N HIS A 58 -10.67 29.74 -2.11
CA HIS A 58 -10.08 29.76 -3.45
C HIS A 58 -10.10 28.41 -4.20
N PHE A 59 -10.66 27.36 -3.63
CA PHE A 59 -10.76 26.06 -4.30
C PHE A 59 -12.08 25.36 -4.00
N ALA A 60 -12.49 24.48 -4.92
CA ALA A 60 -13.62 23.58 -4.76
C ALA A 60 -13.16 22.18 -4.34
N VAL A 61 -14.10 21.38 -3.82
CA VAL A 61 -13.87 19.99 -3.42
C VAL A 61 -14.95 19.09 -4.01
N VAL A 62 -14.53 18.06 -4.73
CA VAL A 62 -15.42 17.04 -5.30
C VAL A 62 -14.95 15.66 -4.84
N GLU A 63 -15.89 14.86 -4.35
CA GLU A 63 -15.63 13.45 -4.06
C GLU A 63 -15.69 12.64 -5.37
N THR A 64 -14.55 12.13 -5.79
CA THR A 64 -14.40 11.39 -7.06
C THR A 64 -14.12 9.91 -6.84
N GLY A 65 -13.92 9.50 -5.60
CA GLY A 65 -13.34 8.20 -5.31
C GLY A 65 -11.81 8.21 -5.48
N TRP A 66 -11.22 7.05 -5.39
CA TRP A 66 -9.77 6.88 -5.48
C TRP A 66 -9.39 6.21 -6.80
N THR A 67 -9.26 6.99 -7.85
CA THR A 67 -9.04 6.54 -9.23
C THR A 67 -7.83 5.63 -9.44
N LYS A 68 -6.80 5.76 -8.59
CA LYS A 68 -5.65 4.84 -8.59
C LYS A 68 -6.09 3.38 -8.40
N LEU A 69 -7.19 3.14 -7.68
CA LEU A 69 -7.65 1.81 -7.32
C LEU A 69 -8.69 1.24 -8.29
N ASP A 70 -9.14 2.00 -9.28
CA ASP A 70 -10.12 1.53 -10.26
C ASP A 70 -9.70 0.18 -10.90
N PRO A 71 -8.41 -0.04 -11.26
CA PRO A 71 -7.99 -1.33 -11.82
C PRO A 71 -8.12 -2.52 -10.88
N LEU A 72 -8.26 -2.30 -9.55
CA LEU A 72 -8.51 -3.40 -8.61
C LEU A 72 -9.91 -3.99 -8.75
N PHE A 73 -10.87 -3.21 -9.28
CA PHE A 73 -12.30 -3.54 -9.30
C PHE A 73 -12.89 -3.63 -10.71
N SER A 74 -12.22 -3.05 -11.70
CA SER A 74 -12.74 -2.94 -13.07
C SER A 74 -11.90 -3.71 -14.08
N GLY A 75 -12.57 -4.46 -14.95
CA GLY A 75 -12.00 -5.04 -16.14
C GLY A 75 -10.91 -6.11 -15.93
N GLU A 76 -10.25 -6.42 -17.00
CA GLU A 76 -9.08 -7.31 -17.04
C GLU A 76 -7.82 -6.55 -16.63
N LEU A 77 -6.96 -7.21 -15.86
CA LEU A 77 -5.64 -6.72 -15.50
C LEU A 77 -4.61 -7.82 -15.81
N PRO A 78 -4.21 -7.97 -17.10
CA PRO A 78 -3.37 -9.07 -17.55
C PRO A 78 -2.07 -9.24 -16.76
N LEU A 79 -1.51 -8.15 -16.26
CA LEU A 79 -0.30 -8.20 -15.43
C LEU A 79 -0.59 -8.89 -14.07
N ALA A 80 -1.76 -8.67 -13.48
CA ALA A 80 -2.13 -9.36 -12.23
C ALA A 80 -2.23 -10.88 -12.45
N ASP A 81 -2.82 -11.30 -13.57
CA ASP A 81 -2.91 -12.71 -13.94
C ASP A 81 -1.52 -13.29 -14.18
N ALA A 82 -0.65 -12.57 -14.87
CA ALA A 82 0.75 -12.97 -15.11
C ALA A 82 1.59 -13.03 -13.82
N LEU A 83 1.30 -12.20 -12.83
CA LEU A 83 1.94 -12.25 -11.51
C LEU A 83 1.44 -13.44 -10.68
N ARG A 84 0.18 -13.80 -10.83
CA ARG A 84 -0.46 -14.91 -10.10
C ARG A 84 -0.15 -16.27 -10.69
N ALA A 85 0.00 -16.37 -12.00
CA ALA A 85 0.16 -17.65 -12.70
C ALA A 85 1.26 -18.57 -12.12
N PRO A 86 2.47 -18.08 -11.74
CA PRO A 86 3.51 -18.93 -11.16
C PRO A 86 3.16 -19.52 -9.78
N ALA A 87 2.13 -19.01 -9.12
CA ALA A 87 1.67 -19.58 -7.86
C ALA A 87 1.12 -20.99 -8.00
N ALA A 88 0.63 -21.37 -9.18
CA ALA A 88 0.13 -22.71 -9.49
C ALA A 88 -0.93 -23.20 -8.46
N GLY A 89 -1.88 -22.34 -8.11
CA GLY A 89 -2.95 -22.62 -7.15
C GLY A 89 -2.59 -22.36 -5.67
N ARG A 90 -1.33 -22.08 -5.35
CA ARG A 90 -0.92 -21.65 -4.00
C ARG A 90 -1.49 -20.27 -3.67
N ARG A 91 -1.66 -19.99 -2.39
CA ARG A 91 -1.97 -18.65 -1.89
C ARG A 91 -0.84 -17.68 -2.26
N VAL A 92 -1.21 -16.50 -2.73
CA VAL A 92 -0.27 -15.43 -3.09
C VAL A 92 -0.22 -14.41 -1.96
N VAL A 93 0.97 -14.16 -1.43
CA VAL A 93 1.20 -13.16 -0.38
C VAL A 93 2.01 -12.00 -0.96
N LEU A 94 1.47 -10.79 -0.85
CA LEU A 94 2.22 -9.58 -1.16
C LEU A 94 2.95 -9.11 0.09
N PHE A 95 4.24 -8.86 0.00
CA PHE A 95 5.00 -8.11 1.01
C PHE A 95 5.31 -6.71 0.50
N ALA A 96 4.91 -5.69 1.27
CA ALA A 96 5.19 -4.29 0.97
C ALA A 96 5.67 -3.53 2.20
N SER A 97 6.76 -2.76 2.09
CA SER A 97 7.34 -2.02 3.21
C SER A 97 7.65 -0.57 2.86
N THR A 98 7.48 0.33 3.85
CA THR A 98 7.87 1.73 3.73
C THR A 98 9.40 1.90 3.77
N PHE A 99 9.90 3.03 3.23
CA PHE A 99 11.33 3.38 3.26
C PHE A 99 11.75 4.12 4.54
N THR A 100 10.82 4.57 5.38
CA THR A 100 11.15 5.29 6.60
C THR A 100 11.75 4.31 7.61
N GLU A 101 13.03 4.44 7.92
CA GLU A 101 13.81 3.49 8.72
C GLU A 101 13.13 3.12 10.05
N SER A 102 12.63 4.13 10.79
CA SER A 102 11.94 3.91 12.06
C SER A 102 10.58 3.18 11.95
N LEU A 103 10.04 3.06 10.73
CA LEU A 103 8.74 2.44 10.44
C LEU A 103 8.87 1.16 9.63
N SER A 104 9.98 1.01 8.89
CA SER A 104 10.18 -0.11 7.98
C SER A 104 10.34 -1.42 8.74
N ALA A 105 9.53 -2.40 8.37
CA ALA A 105 9.66 -3.78 8.84
C ALA A 105 10.61 -4.62 7.96
N ALA A 106 10.98 -4.13 6.78
CA ALA A 106 11.74 -4.92 5.82
C ALA A 106 13.09 -5.46 6.36
N PRO A 107 13.94 -4.68 7.05
CA PRO A 107 15.17 -5.24 7.60
C PRO A 107 14.91 -6.36 8.62
N ARG A 108 13.87 -6.19 9.45
CA ARG A 108 13.53 -7.10 10.54
C ARG A 108 12.86 -8.38 10.03
N LEU A 109 12.01 -8.29 9.02
CA LEU A 109 11.25 -9.42 8.48
C LEU A 109 12.02 -10.23 7.45
N PHE A 110 13.18 -9.77 6.99
CA PHE A 110 13.91 -10.42 5.90
C PHE A 110 14.13 -11.92 6.14
N ALA A 111 14.65 -12.29 7.30
CA ALA A 111 14.94 -13.70 7.61
C ALA A 111 13.67 -14.57 7.68
N ALA A 112 12.59 -14.03 8.28
CA ALA A 112 11.32 -14.75 8.37
C ALA A 112 10.69 -14.92 6.98
N ILE A 113 10.68 -13.89 6.14
CA ILE A 113 10.18 -13.96 4.76
C ILE A 113 11.03 -14.92 3.92
N ALA A 114 12.35 -14.89 4.02
CA ALA A 114 13.23 -15.82 3.32
C ALA A 114 12.95 -17.28 3.70
N ALA A 115 12.69 -17.54 4.98
CA ALA A 115 12.30 -18.87 5.46
C ALA A 115 10.94 -19.30 4.87
N GLU A 116 9.94 -18.42 4.84
CA GLU A 116 8.62 -18.69 4.24
C GLU A 116 8.73 -18.93 2.73
N VAL A 117 9.51 -18.13 2.01
CA VAL A 117 9.79 -18.35 0.58
C VAL A 117 10.43 -19.73 0.35
N SER A 118 11.39 -20.12 1.21
CA SER A 118 12.06 -21.42 1.10
C SER A 118 11.14 -22.61 1.37
N ARG A 119 10.11 -22.45 2.21
CA ARG A 119 9.08 -23.49 2.45
C ARG A 119 8.25 -23.81 1.21
N GLY A 120 8.01 -22.79 0.36
CA GLY A 120 7.26 -22.97 -0.87
C GLY A 120 5.75 -23.23 -0.71
N GLU A 121 5.21 -23.12 0.49
CA GLU A 121 3.77 -23.30 0.76
C GLU A 121 2.92 -22.21 0.14
N ARG A 122 3.48 -21.01 0.02
CA ARG A 122 2.86 -19.82 -0.57
C ARG A 122 3.74 -19.26 -1.69
N TYR A 123 3.14 -18.50 -2.58
CA TYR A 123 3.88 -17.73 -3.58
C TYR A 123 3.99 -16.29 -3.12
N TRP A 124 5.20 -15.72 -3.17
CA TRP A 124 5.44 -14.38 -2.65
C TRP A 124 5.65 -13.36 -3.76
N LEU A 125 4.93 -12.25 -3.68
CA LEU A 125 5.20 -11.03 -4.42
C LEU A 125 5.88 -10.05 -3.46
N LEU A 126 7.13 -9.68 -3.76
CA LEU A 126 7.96 -8.86 -2.88
C LEU A 126 8.15 -7.49 -3.50
N THR A 127 7.80 -6.44 -2.78
CA THR A 127 8.04 -5.07 -3.24
C THR A 127 8.55 -4.19 -2.12
N LEU A 128 9.43 -3.27 -2.44
CA LEU A 128 9.92 -2.25 -1.52
C LEU A 128 9.77 -0.88 -2.16
N HIS A 129 9.57 0.13 -1.31
CA HIS A 129 9.49 1.50 -1.79
C HIS A 129 10.80 1.90 -2.51
N PRO A 130 10.75 2.64 -3.67
CA PRO A 130 11.93 3.02 -4.45
C PRO A 130 13.02 3.78 -3.68
N LYS A 131 12.67 4.39 -2.54
CA LYS A 131 13.62 5.09 -1.65
C LYS A 131 14.25 4.20 -0.58
N CYS A 132 14.00 2.89 -0.58
CA CYS A 132 14.69 1.96 0.31
C CYS A 132 16.17 1.88 -0.04
N ALA A 133 17.00 1.51 0.96
CA ALA A 133 18.42 1.32 0.76
C ALA A 133 18.69 0.25 -0.33
N PRO A 134 19.59 0.53 -1.29
CA PRO A 134 19.82 -0.36 -2.44
C PRO A 134 20.25 -1.79 -2.06
N ASP A 135 21.03 -1.94 -1.00
CA ASP A 135 21.48 -3.24 -0.47
C ASP A 135 20.29 -4.05 0.08
N LEU A 136 19.35 -3.40 0.75
CA LEU A 136 18.12 -4.05 1.22
C LEU A 136 17.25 -4.50 0.04
N VAL A 137 17.09 -3.66 -0.97
CA VAL A 137 16.36 -4.01 -2.21
C VAL A 137 17.04 -5.19 -2.90
N ALA A 138 18.38 -5.19 -3.03
CA ALA A 138 19.12 -6.29 -3.63
C ALA A 138 18.91 -7.63 -2.89
N ARG A 139 18.88 -7.60 -1.55
CA ARG A 139 18.60 -8.79 -0.72
C ARG A 139 17.19 -9.37 -1.02
N TYR A 140 16.16 -8.52 -1.11
CA TYR A 140 14.81 -8.97 -1.44
C TYR A 140 14.69 -9.45 -2.88
N ARG A 141 15.37 -8.81 -3.83
CA ARG A 141 15.45 -9.29 -5.22
C ARG A 141 16.09 -10.67 -5.33
N ALA A 142 17.09 -10.95 -4.50
CA ALA A 142 17.77 -12.25 -4.47
C ALA A 142 16.88 -13.41 -3.98
N LEU A 143 15.73 -13.13 -3.36
CA LEU A 143 14.74 -14.15 -3.00
C LEU A 143 13.89 -14.61 -4.22
N ALA A 144 13.98 -13.91 -5.36
CA ALA A 144 13.22 -14.28 -6.55
C ALA A 144 13.60 -15.68 -7.04
N GLY A 145 12.59 -16.48 -7.41
CA GLY A 145 12.75 -17.86 -7.82
C GLY A 145 11.38 -18.55 -7.97
N PRO A 146 11.32 -19.88 -7.83
CA PRO A 146 10.09 -20.63 -8.07
C PRO A 146 8.96 -20.31 -7.07
N ASN A 147 9.27 -19.72 -5.93
CA ASN A 147 8.32 -19.41 -4.85
C ASN A 147 8.15 -17.91 -4.60
N ALA A 148 8.91 -17.05 -5.30
CA ALA A 148 8.80 -15.61 -5.12
C ALA A 148 9.18 -14.84 -6.38
N ARG A 149 8.59 -13.65 -6.53
CA ARG A 149 8.95 -12.66 -7.54
C ARG A 149 9.08 -11.29 -6.89
N PHE A 150 10.15 -10.54 -7.25
CA PHE A 150 10.23 -9.14 -6.92
C PHE A 150 9.41 -8.33 -7.94
N VAL A 151 8.58 -7.43 -7.44
CA VAL A 151 7.66 -6.59 -8.22
C VAL A 151 8.11 -5.14 -8.10
N GLU A 152 8.21 -4.45 -9.22
CA GLU A 152 8.56 -3.04 -9.23
C GLU A 152 7.40 -2.18 -8.73
N ALA A 153 7.71 -0.96 -8.29
CA ALA A 153 6.72 -0.08 -7.65
C ALA A 153 5.60 0.36 -8.60
N GLU A 154 5.88 0.47 -9.89
CA GLU A 154 4.90 0.78 -10.94
C GLU A 154 3.86 -0.33 -11.13
N ASP A 155 4.20 -1.56 -10.83
CA ASP A 155 3.34 -2.75 -10.98
C ASP A 155 2.56 -3.06 -9.70
N LEU A 156 2.64 -2.22 -8.67
CA LEU A 156 2.09 -2.47 -7.34
C LEU A 156 0.59 -2.79 -7.37
N VAL A 157 -0.21 -2.05 -8.14
CA VAL A 157 -1.68 -2.27 -8.22
C VAL A 157 -2.00 -3.65 -8.78
N ALA A 158 -1.21 -4.13 -9.76
CA ALA A 158 -1.35 -5.49 -10.28
C ALA A 158 -0.98 -6.55 -9.24
N ALA A 159 0.07 -6.30 -8.44
CA ALA A 159 0.46 -7.18 -7.35
C ALA A 159 -0.60 -7.23 -6.23
N GLU A 160 -1.20 -6.09 -5.88
CA GLU A 160 -2.31 -6.01 -4.93
C GLU A 160 -3.52 -6.83 -5.39
N ARG A 161 -3.87 -6.75 -6.68
CA ARG A 161 -4.96 -7.56 -7.23
C ARG A 161 -4.63 -9.05 -7.25
N ALA A 162 -3.40 -9.42 -7.61
CA ALA A 162 -2.94 -10.80 -7.67
C ALA A 162 -2.86 -11.48 -6.30
N ALA A 163 -2.60 -10.73 -5.23
CA ALA A 163 -2.38 -11.27 -3.91
C ALA A 163 -3.68 -11.64 -3.18
N ASP A 164 -3.62 -12.68 -2.34
CA ASP A 164 -4.69 -13.12 -1.45
C ASP A 164 -4.57 -12.54 -0.04
N ALA A 165 -3.35 -12.15 0.36
CA ALA A 165 -3.05 -11.51 1.64
C ALA A 165 -1.91 -10.51 1.51
N LEU A 166 -1.86 -9.52 2.40
CA LEU A 166 -0.79 -8.55 2.51
C LEU A 166 -0.03 -8.72 3.82
N VAL A 167 1.30 -8.76 3.73
CA VAL A 167 2.20 -8.53 4.88
C VAL A 167 2.83 -7.16 4.71
N ALA A 168 2.67 -6.28 5.69
CA ALA A 168 3.14 -4.90 5.58
C ALA A 168 3.54 -4.28 6.92
N ASP A 169 4.10 -3.08 6.84
CA ASP A 169 4.25 -2.14 7.95
C ASP A 169 3.32 -0.92 7.76
N THR A 170 3.63 0.21 8.41
CA THR A 170 2.87 1.45 8.27
C THR A 170 3.12 2.10 6.89
N THR A 171 2.73 1.40 5.82
CA THR A 171 2.78 1.88 4.43
C THR A 171 1.39 2.25 3.92
N SER A 172 1.32 3.11 2.89
CA SER A 172 0.05 3.47 2.23
C SER A 172 -0.60 2.29 1.48
N VAL A 173 0.18 1.28 1.12
CA VAL A 173 -0.29 0.05 0.46
C VAL A 173 -1.37 -0.65 1.29
N VAL A 174 -1.31 -0.55 2.62
CA VAL A 174 -2.34 -1.11 3.51
C VAL A 174 -3.72 -0.54 3.19
N SER A 175 -3.82 0.79 3.06
CA SER A 175 -5.10 1.44 2.72
C SER A 175 -5.57 1.07 1.32
N GLU A 176 -4.65 0.85 0.39
CA GLU A 176 -4.94 0.43 -0.98
C GLU A 176 -5.38 -1.03 -1.04
N PHE A 177 -4.83 -1.88 -0.19
CA PHE A 177 -5.13 -3.32 -0.18
C PHE A 177 -6.43 -3.67 0.56
N VAL A 178 -6.68 -3.03 1.71
CA VAL A 178 -7.82 -3.35 2.60
C VAL A 178 -9.18 -3.12 1.95
N VAL A 179 -9.27 -2.23 0.95
CA VAL A 179 -10.52 -1.99 0.21
C VAL A 179 -10.99 -3.23 -0.58
N GLN A 180 -10.08 -4.19 -0.84
CA GLN A 180 -10.43 -5.46 -1.46
C GLN A 180 -11.01 -6.49 -0.47
N ARG A 181 -11.13 -6.15 0.83
CA ARG A 181 -11.57 -7.04 1.91
C ARG A 181 -10.73 -8.31 2.05
N LYS A 182 -9.44 -8.21 1.73
CA LYS A 182 -8.47 -9.29 1.87
C LYS A 182 -7.70 -9.14 3.18
N PRO A 183 -7.20 -10.25 3.77
CA PRO A 183 -6.48 -10.19 5.04
C PRO A 183 -5.20 -9.37 4.98
N VAL A 184 -4.93 -8.64 6.07
CA VAL A 184 -3.73 -7.82 6.24
C VAL A 184 -3.03 -8.22 7.54
N VAL A 185 -1.75 -8.57 7.41
CA VAL A 185 -0.84 -8.91 8.51
C VAL A 185 0.16 -7.76 8.67
N MET A 186 0.12 -7.07 9.81
CA MET A 186 0.86 -5.84 10.04
C MET A 186 2.01 -6.04 11.02
N CYS A 187 3.23 -5.73 10.60
CA CYS A 187 4.38 -5.68 11.50
C CYS A 187 4.63 -4.24 11.98
N ARG A 188 4.68 -4.04 13.30
CA ARG A 188 4.95 -2.73 13.93
C ARG A 188 3.96 -1.65 13.51
N ASN A 189 2.70 -1.97 13.49
CA ASN A 189 1.66 -1.00 13.14
C ASN A 189 1.53 0.07 14.24
N ARG A 190 1.56 1.34 13.87
CA ARG A 190 1.37 2.47 14.80
C ARG A 190 -0.08 2.66 15.26
N ALA A 191 -1.02 2.20 14.45
CA ALA A 191 -2.44 2.35 14.70
C ALA A 191 -3.17 1.04 14.39
N PRO A 192 -3.00 0.00 15.25
CA PRO A 192 -3.65 -1.29 15.06
C PRO A 192 -5.16 -1.15 14.93
N LYS A 193 -5.75 -1.90 13.98
CA LYS A 193 -7.20 -1.94 13.78
C LYS A 193 -7.71 -3.34 14.06
N PRO A 194 -8.93 -3.52 14.58
CA PRO A 194 -9.46 -4.84 14.95
C PRO A 194 -9.47 -5.88 13.83
N HIS A 195 -9.57 -5.42 12.58
CA HIS A 195 -9.60 -6.26 11.39
C HIS A 195 -8.22 -6.58 10.79
N MET A 196 -7.14 -6.18 11.47
CA MET A 196 -5.76 -6.45 11.05
C MET A 196 -5.09 -7.40 12.03
N LEU A 197 -4.30 -8.33 11.49
CA LEU A 197 -3.45 -9.22 12.31
C LEU A 197 -2.14 -8.51 12.60
N ASP A 198 -1.97 -8.01 13.82
CA ASP A 198 -0.82 -7.18 14.21
C ASP A 198 0.22 -7.97 15.01
N PHE A 199 1.51 -7.70 14.79
CA PHE A 199 2.62 -8.37 15.46
C PHE A 199 3.92 -7.53 15.48
N ASP A 200 4.77 -7.84 16.45
CA ASP A 200 6.12 -7.29 16.57
C ASP A 200 7.23 -8.35 16.41
N ASP A 201 6.99 -9.57 16.88
CA ASP A 201 7.95 -10.67 16.79
C ASP A 201 7.88 -11.35 15.42
N PRO A 202 8.95 -11.30 14.58
CA PRO A 202 9.01 -11.98 13.30
C PRO A 202 8.74 -13.49 13.34
N ALA A 203 8.99 -14.15 14.48
CA ALA A 203 8.72 -15.59 14.64
C ALA A 203 7.23 -15.93 14.56
N ARG A 204 6.34 -14.94 14.76
CA ARG A 204 4.89 -15.12 14.66
C ARG A 204 4.36 -15.08 13.24
N LEU A 205 5.18 -14.68 12.25
CA LEU A 205 4.73 -14.55 10.86
C LEU A 205 4.05 -15.81 10.30
N PRO A 206 4.57 -17.04 10.49
CA PRO A 206 3.93 -18.26 10.00
C PRO A 206 2.53 -18.50 10.60
N GLU A 207 2.39 -18.30 11.92
CA GLU A 207 1.10 -18.41 12.63
C GLU A 207 0.06 -17.44 12.05
N LEU A 208 0.45 -16.18 11.84
CA LEU A 208 -0.46 -15.14 11.36
C LEU A 208 -0.84 -15.33 9.90
N LEU A 209 0.07 -15.85 9.08
CA LEU A 209 -0.25 -16.24 7.71
C LEU A 209 -1.27 -17.39 7.69
N ALA A 210 -1.11 -18.39 8.55
CA ALA A 210 -2.08 -19.48 8.67
C ALA A 210 -3.47 -18.96 9.10
N ARG A 211 -3.52 -17.96 9.98
CA ARG A 211 -4.79 -17.30 10.36
C ARG A 211 -5.38 -16.49 9.19
N ALA A 212 -4.53 -15.81 8.41
CA ALA A 212 -4.95 -15.07 7.23
C ALA A 212 -5.46 -15.98 6.10
N ASP A 213 -5.08 -17.24 6.08
CA ASP A 213 -5.53 -18.23 5.11
C ASP A 213 -6.84 -18.91 5.52
N ALA A 214 -7.24 -18.83 6.80
CA ALA A 214 -8.50 -19.39 7.27
C ALA A 214 -9.69 -18.67 6.63
N PRO A 215 -10.74 -19.39 6.20
CA PRO A 215 -11.97 -18.76 5.77
C PRO A 215 -12.62 -18.03 6.95
N ASP A 216 -13.19 -16.83 6.66
CA ASP A 216 -14.03 -16.07 7.60
C ASP A 216 -15.33 -16.83 7.95
#